data_8c6dd85c706d286dfa5341de063bbc89
#
_entry.id   8c6dd85c706d286dfa5341de063bbc89
#
_cell.length_a   1.000
_cell.length_b   1.000
_cell.length_c   1.000
_cell.angle_alpha   90.00
_cell.angle_beta   90.00
_cell.angle_gamma   90.00
#
_symmetry.space_group_name_H-M   'P 1'
#
loop_
_entity.id
_entity.type
_entity.pdbx_description
1 polymer ?
#
loop_
_entity_poly.entity_id
_entity_poly.type
_entity_poly.pdbx_seq_one_letter_code
_entity_poly.pdbx_strand_id
1 'polypeptide(L)'
;ISWPDKYAKYNGEIRHNRAFLPDIMATFIDAAETTYPKTYHGGNEIIPLEGASMLPILTNTDTELHEYIFGEHFDNCVVWWKNWKAVKDQNSKVWELFNLEKDRTERVDLSRENPKILKQLVDEWNKWANTHYVYPKGK
;
A
#
# COMPACT_ATOMS: atom_id res chain seq x y z
N ILE A 1 -11.21 -7.22 11.03
CA ILE A 1 -10.46 -7.97 12.07
C ILE A 1 -11.41 -8.18 13.24
N SER A 2 -11.45 -9.37 13.81
CA SER A 2 -12.21 -9.70 15.02
C SER A 2 -11.27 -10.36 16.03
N TRP A 3 -11.12 -9.76 17.19
CA TRP A 3 -10.35 -10.30 18.31
C TRP A 3 -11.00 -9.84 19.63
N PRO A 4 -12.13 -10.47 20.05
CA PRO A 4 -12.95 -9.99 21.14
C PRO A 4 -12.20 -9.83 22.46
N ASP A 5 -11.33 -10.78 22.80
CA ASP A 5 -10.61 -10.78 24.08
C ASP A 5 -9.64 -9.59 24.22
N LYS A 6 -9.12 -9.08 23.11
CA LYS A 6 -8.12 -8.00 23.13
C LYS A 6 -8.68 -6.64 22.73
N TYR A 7 -9.65 -6.63 21.79
CA TYR A 7 -10.12 -5.39 21.15
C TYR A 7 -11.64 -5.17 21.24
N ALA A 8 -12.35 -5.85 22.14
CA ALA A 8 -13.81 -5.74 22.29
C ALA A 8 -14.32 -4.29 22.38
N LYS A 9 -13.57 -3.40 23.04
CA LYS A 9 -13.95 -1.99 23.20
C LYS A 9 -14.00 -1.19 21.89
N TYR A 10 -13.40 -1.71 20.82
CA TYR A 10 -13.39 -1.09 19.50
C TYR A 10 -14.37 -1.75 18.53
N ASN A 11 -15.21 -2.68 19.01
CA ASN A 11 -16.18 -3.35 18.17
C ASN A 11 -17.15 -2.35 17.52
N GLY A 12 -17.36 -2.52 16.22
CA GLY A 12 -18.22 -1.64 15.43
C GLY A 12 -17.55 -0.37 14.93
N GLU A 13 -16.32 -0.08 15.34
CA GLU A 13 -15.57 1.04 14.81
C GLU A 13 -15.02 0.75 13.40
N ILE A 14 -15.04 1.78 12.54
CA ILE A 14 -14.45 1.71 11.19
C ILE A 14 -13.11 2.43 11.23
N ARG A 15 -12.08 1.76 10.71
CA ARG A 15 -10.74 2.35 10.50
C ARG A 15 -10.61 2.79 9.04
N HIS A 16 -10.13 4.01 8.84
CA HIS A 16 -9.89 4.59 7.52
C HIS A 16 -8.41 4.56 7.12
N ASN A 17 -7.57 3.99 7.96
CA ASN A 17 -6.14 3.80 7.70
C ASN A 17 -5.95 2.90 6.48
N ARG A 18 -4.99 3.24 5.65
CA ARG A 18 -4.67 2.41 4.49
C ARG A 18 -3.90 1.18 4.91
N ALA A 19 -4.26 0.07 4.30
CA ALA A 19 -3.57 -1.20 4.39
C ALA A 19 -3.63 -1.90 3.03
N PHE A 20 -2.74 -2.84 2.79
CA PHE A 20 -2.74 -3.63 1.57
C PHE A 20 -2.49 -5.12 1.89
N LEU A 21 -2.61 -5.99 0.89
CA LEU A 21 -2.66 -7.43 1.11
C LEU A 21 -1.48 -7.99 1.93
N PRO A 22 -0.21 -7.60 1.72
CA PRO A 22 0.92 -8.08 2.52
C PRO A 22 0.83 -7.80 4.02
N ASP A 23 0.07 -6.78 4.44
CA ASP A 23 -0.12 -6.42 5.85
C ASP A 23 -0.83 -7.51 6.65
N ILE A 24 -1.62 -8.34 5.98
CA ILE A 24 -2.33 -9.46 6.62
C ILE A 24 -1.33 -10.44 7.23
N MET A 25 -0.28 -10.81 6.48
CA MET A 25 0.74 -11.74 6.98
C MET A 25 1.54 -11.10 8.11
N ALA A 26 1.95 -9.82 7.95
CA ALA A 26 2.65 -9.09 9.00
C ALA A 26 1.83 -9.02 10.29
N THR A 27 0.50 -8.81 10.16
CA THR A 27 -0.42 -8.79 11.30
C THR A 27 -0.50 -10.15 12.00
N PHE A 28 -0.55 -11.25 11.25
CA PHE A 28 -0.57 -12.59 11.84
C PHE A 28 0.72 -12.92 12.58
N ILE A 29 1.87 -12.57 12.02
CA ILE A 29 3.18 -12.74 12.66
C ILE A 29 3.25 -11.97 13.99
N ASP A 30 2.82 -10.71 13.98
CA ASP A 30 2.78 -9.85 15.16
C ASP A 30 1.77 -10.38 16.21
N ALA A 31 0.56 -10.75 15.77
CA ALA A 31 -0.46 -11.30 16.64
C ALA A 31 -0.06 -12.63 17.30
N ALA A 32 0.75 -13.43 16.61
CA ALA A 32 1.30 -14.68 17.12
C ALA A 32 2.58 -14.48 17.96
N GLU A 33 3.03 -13.23 18.14
CA GLU A 33 4.26 -12.88 18.88
C GLU A 33 5.49 -13.66 18.39
N THR A 34 5.58 -13.83 17.06
CA THR A 34 6.65 -14.58 16.40
C THR A 34 7.41 -13.70 15.40
N THR A 35 8.39 -14.27 14.74
CA THR A 35 9.21 -13.57 13.74
C THR A 35 9.12 -14.24 12.38
N TYR A 36 9.09 -13.43 11.32
CA TYR A 36 9.16 -13.95 9.96
C TYR A 36 10.55 -14.54 9.71
N PRO A 37 10.64 -15.78 9.22
CA PRO A 37 11.93 -16.45 9.03
C PRO A 37 12.73 -15.79 7.91
N LYS A 38 14.05 -15.75 8.06
CA LYS A 38 14.97 -15.26 7.01
C LYS A 38 15.31 -16.32 5.98
N THR A 39 15.19 -17.59 6.36
CA THR A 39 15.50 -18.75 5.50
C THR A 39 14.43 -19.81 5.66
N TYR A 40 14.23 -20.64 4.63
CA TYR A 40 13.39 -21.81 4.70
C TYR A 40 14.21 -23.09 4.72
N HIS A 41 13.54 -24.24 4.79
CA HIS A 41 14.16 -25.55 4.84
C HIS A 41 15.16 -25.73 3.67
N GLY A 42 16.44 -25.96 4.00
CA GLY A 42 17.53 -26.03 3.01
C GLY A 42 18.42 -24.77 2.95
N GLY A 43 18.17 -23.77 3.80
CA GLY A 43 19.05 -22.61 3.98
C GLY A 43 18.92 -21.52 2.92
N ASN A 44 17.96 -21.63 2.00
CA ASN A 44 17.72 -20.58 1.01
C ASN A 44 17.06 -19.38 1.66
N GLU A 45 17.40 -18.17 1.21
CA GLU A 45 16.81 -16.93 1.68
C GLU A 45 15.34 -16.80 1.26
N ILE A 46 14.54 -16.28 2.17
CA ILE A 46 13.13 -15.91 1.92
C ILE A 46 13.06 -14.44 1.59
N ILE A 47 12.24 -14.06 0.62
CA ILE A 47 11.94 -12.65 0.33
C ILE A 47 11.43 -11.99 1.62
N PRO A 48 12.01 -10.86 2.04
CA PRO A 48 11.58 -10.15 3.25
C PRO A 48 10.09 -9.80 3.20
N LEU A 49 9.46 -9.79 4.37
CA LEU A 49 8.08 -9.36 4.50
C LEU A 49 7.97 -7.84 4.26
N GLU A 50 7.15 -7.43 3.30
CA GLU A 50 6.95 -6.02 2.94
C GLU A 50 5.81 -5.38 3.74
N GLY A 51 4.87 -6.18 4.23
CA GLY A 51 3.73 -5.69 4.98
C GLY A 51 4.10 -5.16 6.37
N ALA A 52 3.26 -4.29 6.89
CA ALA A 52 3.29 -3.80 8.26
C ALA A 52 2.11 -4.37 9.06
N SER A 53 2.32 -4.61 10.37
CA SER A 53 1.22 -5.06 11.22
C SER A 53 0.11 -4.02 11.32
N MET A 54 -1.13 -4.45 11.14
CA MET A 54 -2.32 -3.61 11.33
C MET A 54 -2.74 -3.49 12.80
N LEU A 55 -2.11 -4.19 13.75
CA LEU A 55 -2.50 -4.12 15.16
C LEU A 55 -2.43 -2.70 15.74
N PRO A 56 -1.43 -1.86 15.43
CA PRO A 56 -1.39 -0.48 15.92
C PRO A 56 -2.60 0.36 15.50
N ILE A 57 -3.09 0.22 14.28
CA ILE A 57 -4.24 1.00 13.80
C ILE A 57 -5.57 0.58 14.42
N LEU A 58 -5.64 -0.58 15.06
CA LEU A 58 -6.85 -1.00 15.78
C LEU A 58 -7.12 -0.12 17.01
N THR A 59 -6.07 0.45 17.60
CA THR A 59 -6.14 1.25 18.81
C THR A 59 -5.86 2.74 18.60
N ASN A 60 -5.15 3.08 17.55
CA ASN A 60 -4.77 4.46 17.21
C ASN A 60 -5.05 4.75 15.73
N THR A 61 -5.99 5.65 15.47
CA THR A 61 -6.40 6.05 14.13
C THR A 61 -5.40 6.96 13.41
N ASP A 62 -4.48 7.58 14.15
CA ASP A 62 -3.48 8.51 13.61
C ASP A 62 -2.22 7.80 13.10
N THR A 63 -2.15 6.48 13.28
CA THR A 63 -1.02 5.68 12.79
C THR A 63 -1.13 5.47 11.29
N GLU A 64 -0.10 5.86 10.54
CA GLU A 64 0.07 5.47 9.13
C GLU A 64 1.00 4.25 9.06
N LEU A 65 0.57 3.18 8.40
CA LEU A 65 1.37 1.96 8.24
C LEU A 65 2.42 2.12 7.14
N HIS A 66 2.09 2.86 6.08
CA HIS A 66 2.92 3.02 4.90
C HIS A 66 2.93 4.48 4.45
N GLU A 67 4.10 5.00 4.13
CA GLU A 67 4.21 6.31 3.48
C GLU A 67 3.64 6.26 2.06
N TYR A 68 3.98 5.19 1.32
CA TYR A 68 3.47 4.91 -0.02
C TYR A 68 2.87 3.51 -0.08
N ILE A 69 1.82 3.35 -0.88
CA ILE A 69 1.31 2.04 -1.29
C ILE A 69 1.33 2.00 -2.81
N PHE A 70 1.86 0.91 -3.36
CA PHE A 70 2.02 0.73 -4.80
C PHE A 70 1.21 -0.45 -5.30
N GLY A 71 0.84 -0.40 -6.56
CA GLY A 71 0.19 -1.51 -7.23
C GLY A 71 0.39 -1.48 -8.74
N GLU A 72 0.44 -2.67 -9.31
CA GLU A 72 0.42 -2.90 -10.75
C GLU A 72 -0.46 -4.11 -11.05
N HIS A 73 -1.32 -3.99 -12.05
CA HIS A 73 -2.15 -5.08 -12.53
C HIS A 73 -2.45 -4.89 -14.01
N PHE A 74 -1.91 -5.78 -14.86
CA PHE A 74 -2.07 -5.72 -16.32
C PHE A 74 -1.76 -4.33 -16.91
N ASP A 75 -0.60 -3.76 -16.58
CA ASP A 75 -0.17 -2.42 -16.99
C ASP A 75 -0.93 -1.23 -16.37
N ASN A 76 -1.96 -1.51 -15.58
CA ASN A 76 -2.57 -0.48 -14.75
C ASN A 76 -1.70 -0.24 -13.53
N CYS A 77 -1.27 0.98 -13.34
CA CYS A 77 -0.36 1.36 -12.28
C CYS A 77 -1.04 2.28 -11.28
N VAL A 78 -0.69 2.15 -10.03
CA VAL A 78 -1.23 3.02 -8.98
C VAL A 78 -0.21 3.26 -7.89
N VAL A 79 -0.23 4.48 -7.35
CA VAL A 79 0.49 4.84 -6.14
C VAL A 79 -0.35 5.76 -5.27
N TRP A 80 -0.40 5.46 -3.98
CA TRP A 80 -1.01 6.29 -2.95
C TRP A 80 0.04 6.91 -2.06
N TRP A 81 -0.14 8.18 -1.73
CA TRP A 81 0.67 8.94 -0.80
C TRP A 81 -0.21 9.97 -0.08
N LYS A 82 -0.32 9.88 1.23
CA LYS A 82 -1.24 10.74 2.00
C LYS A 82 -2.63 10.73 1.35
N ASN A 83 -3.21 11.88 1.10
CA ASN A 83 -4.52 12.02 0.44
C ASN A 83 -4.45 11.98 -1.10
N TRP A 84 -3.26 11.77 -1.67
CA TRP A 84 -3.06 11.75 -3.11
C TRP A 84 -3.02 10.31 -3.65
N LYS A 85 -3.57 10.16 -4.83
CA LYS A 85 -3.50 8.92 -5.61
C LYS A 85 -3.14 9.28 -7.05
N ALA A 86 -2.09 8.67 -7.57
CA ALA A 86 -1.78 8.71 -9.00
C ALA A 86 -2.09 7.36 -9.62
N VAL A 87 -2.74 7.36 -10.77
CA VAL A 87 -3.08 6.17 -11.54
C VAL A 87 -2.63 6.33 -12.99
N LYS A 88 -2.30 5.20 -13.61
CA LYS A 88 -2.04 5.12 -15.04
C LYS A 88 -2.78 3.92 -15.61
N ASP A 89 -3.71 4.17 -16.49
CA ASP A 89 -4.43 3.13 -17.24
C ASP A 89 -3.55 2.53 -18.34
N GLN A 90 -3.69 1.22 -18.58
CA GLN A 90 -2.94 0.49 -19.58
C GLN A 90 -3.10 1.02 -21.02
N ASN A 91 -4.25 1.63 -21.35
CA ASN A 91 -4.57 2.10 -22.69
C ASN A 91 -4.10 3.54 -22.91
N SER A 92 -4.39 4.42 -21.95
CA SER A 92 -4.04 5.85 -22.02
C SER A 92 -2.55 6.09 -21.86
N LYS A 93 -1.86 5.25 -21.04
CA LYS A 93 -0.44 5.39 -20.65
C LYS A 93 -0.09 6.75 -20.03
N VAL A 94 -1.09 7.53 -19.69
CA VAL A 94 -0.97 8.83 -19.04
C VAL A 94 -1.26 8.69 -17.57
N TRP A 95 -0.48 9.34 -16.74
CA TRP A 95 -0.72 9.41 -15.31
C TRP A 95 -1.74 10.50 -15.00
N GLU A 96 -2.76 10.16 -14.24
CA GLU A 96 -3.76 11.05 -13.66
C GLU A 96 -3.52 11.17 -12.15
N LEU A 97 -3.91 12.29 -11.56
CA LEU A 97 -3.70 12.59 -10.14
C LEU A 97 -5.00 12.99 -9.47
N PHE A 98 -5.31 12.38 -8.35
CA PHE A 98 -6.54 12.63 -7.60
C PHE A 98 -6.25 12.96 -6.12
N ASN A 99 -7.05 13.85 -5.54
CA ASN A 99 -7.05 14.11 -4.10
C ASN A 99 -8.25 13.42 -3.46
N LEU A 100 -8.02 12.28 -2.81
CA LEU A 100 -9.08 11.43 -2.26
C LEU A 100 -9.80 12.00 -1.05
N GLU A 101 -9.24 13.04 -0.40
CA GLU A 101 -9.94 13.76 0.66
C GLU A 101 -11.10 14.59 0.11
N LYS A 102 -10.89 15.18 -1.07
CA LYS A 102 -11.87 16.07 -1.73
C LYS A 102 -12.72 15.36 -2.78
N ASP A 103 -12.15 14.34 -3.39
CA ASP A 103 -12.78 13.59 -4.50
C ASP A 103 -12.49 12.09 -4.36
N ARG A 104 -13.31 11.40 -3.56
CA ARG A 104 -13.18 9.95 -3.33
C ARG A 104 -13.57 9.10 -4.55
N THR A 105 -14.22 9.69 -5.53
CA THR A 105 -14.71 9.01 -6.73
C THR A 105 -13.83 9.27 -7.95
N GLU A 106 -12.72 10.01 -7.77
CA GLU A 106 -11.68 10.20 -8.80
C GLU A 106 -12.25 10.79 -10.10
N ARG A 107 -13.05 11.86 -9.99
CA ARG A 107 -13.73 12.49 -11.12
C ARG A 107 -12.95 13.65 -11.73
N VAL A 108 -12.04 14.25 -10.96
CA VAL A 108 -11.32 15.46 -11.37
C VAL A 108 -9.82 15.17 -11.36
N ASP A 109 -9.24 15.05 -12.55
CA ASP A 109 -7.78 14.91 -12.71
C ASP A 109 -7.08 16.22 -12.41
N LEU A 110 -6.24 16.22 -11.37
CA LEU A 110 -5.45 17.34 -10.89
C LEU A 110 -3.98 17.31 -11.35
N SER A 111 -3.64 16.48 -12.31
CA SER A 111 -2.27 16.26 -12.79
C SER A 111 -1.62 17.54 -13.32
N ARG A 112 -2.39 18.36 -14.04
CA ARG A 112 -1.94 19.64 -14.62
C ARG A 112 -1.76 20.73 -13.57
N GLU A 113 -2.59 20.72 -12.53
CA GLU A 113 -2.56 21.72 -11.45
C GLU A 113 -1.47 21.43 -10.43
N ASN A 114 -1.11 20.14 -10.27
CA ASN A 114 -0.15 19.67 -9.27
C ASN A 114 0.99 18.82 -9.87
N PRO A 115 1.72 19.33 -10.88
CA PRO A 115 2.72 18.52 -11.61
C PRO A 115 3.88 18.07 -10.73
N LYS A 116 4.21 18.81 -9.66
CA LYS A 116 5.27 18.43 -8.73
C LYS A 116 4.89 17.20 -7.90
N ILE A 117 3.63 17.14 -7.43
CA ILE A 117 3.11 16.00 -6.68
C ILE A 117 3.03 14.78 -7.60
N LEU A 118 2.48 14.95 -8.79
CA LEU A 118 2.42 13.87 -9.77
C LEU A 118 3.81 13.31 -10.06
N LYS A 119 4.79 14.18 -10.33
CA LYS A 119 6.17 13.76 -10.59
C LYS A 119 6.75 12.98 -9.41
N GLN A 120 6.58 13.44 -8.18
CA GLN A 120 7.03 12.73 -6.98
C GLN A 120 6.45 11.31 -6.93
N LEU A 121 5.14 11.18 -7.09
CA LEU A 121 4.44 9.88 -7.03
C LEU A 121 4.90 8.94 -8.14
N VAL A 122 5.07 9.44 -9.35
CA VAL A 122 5.56 8.65 -10.50
C VAL A 122 7.01 8.22 -10.29
N ASP A 123 7.86 9.08 -9.75
CA ASP A 123 9.25 8.75 -9.47
C ASP A 123 9.34 7.64 -8.41
N GLU A 124 8.55 7.71 -7.33
CA GLU A 124 8.50 6.67 -6.29
C GLU A 124 7.92 5.36 -6.84
N TRP A 125 6.85 5.42 -7.65
CA TRP A 125 6.31 4.23 -8.30
C TRP A 125 7.35 3.55 -9.21
N ASN A 126 8.10 4.33 -9.99
CA ASN A 126 9.16 3.78 -10.85
C ASN A 126 10.29 3.11 -10.05
N LYS A 127 10.68 3.67 -8.91
CA LYS A 127 11.67 3.05 -8.02
C LYS A 127 11.16 1.69 -7.53
N TRP A 128 9.93 1.66 -7.01
CA TRP A 128 9.29 0.42 -6.57
C TRP A 128 9.18 -0.61 -7.70
N ALA A 129 8.71 -0.20 -8.88
CA ALA A 129 8.53 -1.08 -10.03
C ALA A 129 9.85 -1.73 -10.49
N ASN A 130 10.98 -1.00 -10.40
CA ASN A 130 12.30 -1.53 -10.74
C ASN A 130 12.79 -2.58 -9.72
N THR A 131 12.48 -2.41 -8.43
CA THR A 131 12.90 -3.35 -7.38
C THR A 131 11.99 -4.58 -7.27
N HIS A 132 10.74 -4.48 -7.77
CA HIS A 132 9.72 -5.53 -7.68
C HIS A 132 9.49 -6.27 -9.01
N TYR A 133 10.46 -6.19 -9.92
CA TYR A 133 10.44 -6.90 -11.19
C TYR A 133 9.22 -6.59 -12.08
N VAL A 134 8.61 -5.42 -11.90
CA VAL A 134 7.57 -4.93 -12.82
C VAL A 134 8.18 -4.64 -14.19
N TYR A 135 9.44 -4.19 -14.19
CA TYR A 135 10.24 -3.97 -15.41
C TYR A 135 11.57 -4.76 -15.36
N PRO A 136 12.04 -5.31 -16.48
CA PRO A 136 11.28 -5.50 -17.72
C PRO A 136 10.19 -6.56 -17.52
N LYS A 137 9.01 -6.32 -18.04
CA LYS A 137 7.98 -7.37 -18.13
C LYS A 137 8.60 -8.55 -18.85
N GLY A 138 8.56 -9.72 -18.23
CA GLY A 138 9.24 -10.92 -18.68
C GLY A 138 9.07 -11.17 -20.19
N LYS A 139 10.18 -11.62 -20.80
CA LYS A 139 10.14 -12.10 -22.16
C LYS A 139 9.29 -13.36 -22.26
#